data_b68f13f5bd1413038b2836e281496621
#
_entry.id   b68f13f5bd1413038b2836e281496621
#
_cell.length_a   1.000
_cell.length_b   1.000
_cell.length_c   1.000
_cell.angle_alpha   90.00
_cell.angle_beta   90.00
_cell.angle_gamma   90.00
#
_symmetry.space_group_name_H-M   'P 1'
#
loop_
_entity.id
_entity.type
_entity.pdbx_description
1 polymer ?
#
loop_
_entity_poly.entity_id
_entity_poly.type
_entity_poly.pdbx_seq_one_letter_code
_entity_poly.pdbx_strand_id
1 'polypeptide(L)'
;FDSLQKNQFRYRERFLLPYRDGYKTVRVSDINHIETENKTVYLRLNNGTSEVVNMSMDELEQQLNPDCFFRANRQYIINIEYVLFLSNLHYS
;
A
#
# COMPACT_ATOMS: atom_id res chain seq x y z
N PHE A 1 -29.87 -3.16 6.17
CA PHE A 1 -29.82 -2.18 6.12
C PHE A 1 -28.62 -1.38 5.81
N ASP A 2 -28.83 -0.13 5.72
CA ASP A 2 -27.86 0.73 5.07
C ASP A 2 -26.57 0.80 5.80
N SER A 3 -26.65 0.80 7.10
CA SER A 3 -25.43 0.91 7.86
C SER A 3 -24.54 -0.28 7.64
N LEU A 4 -25.14 -1.44 7.43
CA LEU A 4 -24.34 -2.60 7.14
C LEU A 4 -23.65 -2.47 5.81
N GLN A 5 -24.33 -1.89 4.84
CA GLN A 5 -23.73 -1.72 3.55
C GLN A 5 -22.56 -0.77 3.59
N LYS A 6 -22.68 0.27 4.36
CA LYS A 6 -21.57 1.18 4.51
C LYS A 6 -20.37 0.50 5.15
N ASN A 7 -20.66 -0.38 6.10
CA ASN A 7 -19.58 -1.07 6.79
C ASN A 7 -18.90 -2.09 5.92
N GLN A 8 -19.52 -2.48 4.84
CA GLN A 8 -18.93 -3.48 3.97
C GLN A 8 -17.80 -2.94 3.15
N PHE A 9 -17.79 -1.65 2.91
CA PHE A 9 -16.75 -1.08 2.09
C PHE A 9 -15.68 -0.52 3.00
N ARG A 10 -14.68 -1.33 3.23
CA ARG A 10 -13.58 -0.95 4.08
C ARG A 10 -12.28 -1.12 3.33
N TYR A 11 -11.42 -0.19 3.52
CA TYR A 11 -10.11 -0.27 2.90
C TYR A 11 -9.21 -1.21 3.68
N ARG A 12 -8.25 -1.80 2.99
CA ARG A 12 -7.34 -2.72 3.62
C ARG A 12 -6.44 -1.97 4.59
N GLU A 13 -6.20 -2.57 5.75
CA GLU A 13 -5.34 -1.98 6.77
C GLU A 13 -4.04 -2.72 6.92
N ARG A 14 -3.97 -3.95 6.48
CA ARG A 14 -2.76 -4.76 6.59
C ARG A 14 -2.77 -5.85 5.55
N PHE A 15 -1.58 -6.34 5.27
CA PHE A 15 -1.40 -7.47 4.39
C PHE A 15 -0.90 -8.65 5.19
N LEU A 16 -1.43 -9.83 4.89
CA LEU A 16 -0.99 -11.07 5.52
C LEU A 16 -0.19 -11.82 4.47
N LEU A 17 1.11 -11.92 4.68
CA LEU A 17 2.02 -12.47 3.69
C LEU A 17 2.61 -13.78 4.19
N PRO A 18 2.80 -14.76 3.31
CA PRO A 18 3.44 -16.01 3.71
C PRO A 18 4.86 -15.76 4.22
N TYR A 19 5.23 -16.45 5.28
CA TYR A 19 6.55 -16.26 5.85
C TYR A 19 6.93 -17.53 6.59
N ARG A 20 7.93 -18.22 6.09
CA ARG A 20 8.39 -19.48 6.68
C ARG A 20 7.22 -20.45 6.83
N ASP A 21 6.95 -20.91 8.03
CA ASP A 21 5.87 -21.86 8.28
C ASP A 21 4.55 -21.20 8.59
N GLY A 22 4.46 -19.91 8.44
CA GLY A 22 3.23 -19.20 8.78
C GLY A 22 3.10 -17.94 7.95
N TYR A 23 2.70 -16.86 8.62
CA TYR A 23 2.44 -15.59 7.95
C TYR A 23 3.04 -14.47 8.75
N LYS A 24 3.30 -13.37 8.06
CA LYS A 24 3.65 -12.13 8.75
C LYS A 24 2.71 -11.03 8.28
N THR A 25 2.54 -10.05 9.12
CA THR A 25 1.63 -8.95 8.86
C THR A 25 2.43 -7.70 8.49
N VAL A 26 2.00 -7.04 7.42
CA VAL A 26 2.57 -5.76 7.01
C VAL A 26 1.45 -4.74 7.09
N ARG A 27 1.67 -3.69 7.87
CA ARG A 27 0.65 -2.65 8.03
C ARG A 27 0.70 -1.71 6.84
N VAL A 28 -0.47 -1.36 6.33
CA VAL A 28 -0.55 -0.45 5.19
C VAL A 28 0.08 0.89 5.52
N SER A 29 -0.06 1.35 6.76
CA SER A 29 0.51 2.63 7.16
C SER A 29 2.04 2.65 7.13
N ASP A 30 2.69 1.48 7.10
CA ASP A 30 4.14 1.39 7.02
C ASP A 30 4.66 1.41 5.59
N ILE A 31 3.79 1.44 4.60
CA ILE A 31 4.18 1.37 3.21
C ILE A 31 4.46 2.77 2.68
N ASN A 32 5.68 2.98 2.16
CA ASN A 32 6.02 4.23 1.48
C ASN A 32 5.39 4.31 0.11
N HIS A 33 5.55 3.24 -0.65
CA HIS A 33 4.97 3.19 -1.98
C HIS A 33 4.93 1.74 -2.43
N ILE A 34 4.19 1.52 -3.48
CA ILE A 34 4.06 0.21 -4.11
C ILE A 34 4.51 0.36 -5.55
N GLU A 35 5.36 -0.53 -6.00
CA GLU A 35 5.83 -0.47 -7.37
C GLU A 35 5.80 -1.83 -8.00
N THR A 36 5.71 -1.85 -9.33
CA THR A 36 5.79 -3.09 -10.06
C THR A 36 7.00 -3.04 -10.97
N GLU A 37 7.73 -4.15 -10.99
CA GLU A 37 8.93 -4.28 -11.80
C GLU A 37 8.99 -5.72 -12.27
N ASN A 38 9.16 -5.92 -13.58
CA ASN A 38 9.23 -7.26 -14.16
C ASN A 38 8.04 -8.13 -13.76
N LYS A 39 6.86 -7.52 -13.76
CA LYS A 39 5.60 -8.20 -13.46
C LYS A 39 5.48 -8.63 -12.00
N THR A 40 6.37 -8.17 -11.16
CA THR A 40 6.32 -8.43 -9.72
C THR A 40 5.95 -7.15 -9.00
N VAL A 41 5.07 -7.26 -8.02
CA VAL A 41 4.61 -6.11 -7.27
C VAL A 41 5.28 -6.10 -5.90
N TYR A 42 5.87 -4.98 -5.55
CA TYR A 42 6.62 -4.82 -4.32
C TYR A 42 5.99 -3.77 -3.43
N LEU A 43 5.86 -4.09 -2.15
CA LEU A 43 5.51 -3.11 -1.14
C LEU A 43 6.82 -2.60 -0.54
N ARG A 44 7.10 -1.31 -0.75
CA ARG A 44 8.32 -0.70 -0.21
C ARG A 44 7.98 -0.05 1.12
N LEU A 45 8.63 -0.49 2.18
CA LEU A 45 8.26 -0.11 3.53
C LEU A 45 9.15 1.00 4.07
N ASN A 46 8.67 1.66 5.11
CA ASN A 46 9.38 2.78 5.72
C ASN A 46 10.73 2.39 6.28
N ASN A 47 10.87 1.16 6.72
CA ASN A 47 12.12 0.72 7.33
C ASN A 47 13.16 0.27 6.31
N GLY A 48 12.90 0.48 5.04
CA GLY A 48 13.86 0.12 4.00
C GLY A 48 13.71 -1.28 3.45
N THR A 49 12.78 -2.06 3.98
CA THR A 49 12.57 -3.42 3.47
C THR A 49 11.48 -3.42 2.41
N SER A 50 11.39 -4.52 1.69
CA SER A 50 10.41 -4.69 0.64
C SER A 50 9.76 -6.04 0.78
N GLU A 51 8.48 -6.11 0.43
CA GLU A 51 7.74 -7.35 0.43
C GLU A 51 7.10 -7.55 -0.92
N VAL A 52 7.03 -8.80 -1.35
CA VAL A 52 6.40 -9.14 -2.62
C VAL A 52 4.97 -9.57 -2.34
N VAL A 53 4.03 -9.07 -3.13
CA VAL A 53 2.64 -9.48 -3.03
C VAL A 53 2.18 -10.06 -4.35
N ASN A 54 1.22 -10.96 -4.25
CA ASN A 54 0.67 -11.62 -5.42
C ASN A 54 -0.67 -11.00 -5.78
N MET A 55 -0.64 -9.69 -6.01
CA MET A 55 -1.83 -8.94 -6.37
C MET A 55 -1.45 -7.96 -7.46
N SER A 56 -2.41 -7.65 -8.33
CA SER A 56 -2.15 -6.67 -9.37
C SER A 56 -2.21 -5.26 -8.79
N MET A 57 -1.63 -4.31 -9.53
CA MET A 57 -1.68 -2.91 -9.12
C MET A 57 -3.12 -2.40 -9.10
N ASP A 58 -3.94 -2.87 -10.03
CA ASP A 58 -5.35 -2.45 -10.06
C ASP A 58 -6.10 -2.94 -8.83
N GLU A 59 -5.83 -4.17 -8.42
CA GLU A 59 -6.46 -4.70 -7.21
C GLU A 59 -6.03 -3.90 -5.99
N LEU A 60 -4.76 -3.59 -5.91
CA LEU A 60 -4.25 -2.82 -4.77
C LEU A 60 -4.87 -1.44 -4.73
N GLU A 61 -4.97 -0.81 -5.89
CA GLU A 61 -5.57 0.52 -5.96
C GLU A 61 -6.98 0.52 -5.41
N GLN A 62 -7.74 -0.52 -5.70
CA GLN A 62 -9.10 -0.61 -5.22
C GLN A 62 -9.19 -0.89 -3.73
N GLN A 63 -8.21 -1.56 -3.17
CA GLN A 63 -8.25 -1.94 -1.77
C GLN A 63 -7.66 -0.90 -0.83
N LEU A 64 -6.89 0.03 -1.35
CA LEU A 64 -6.23 1.03 -0.53
C LEU A 64 -7.04 2.32 -0.51
N ASN A 65 -6.97 3.00 0.63
CA ASN A 65 -7.72 4.23 0.82
C ASN A 65 -7.17 5.31 -0.10
N PRO A 66 -7.99 5.86 -1.01
CA PRO A 66 -7.50 6.90 -1.93
C PRO A 66 -7.14 8.20 -1.24
N ASP A 67 -7.57 8.39 0.00
CA ASP A 67 -7.14 9.55 0.77
C ASP A 67 -5.71 9.41 1.28
N CYS A 68 -5.19 8.19 1.27
CA CYS A 68 -3.85 7.91 1.77
C CYS A 68 -2.89 7.51 0.66
N PHE A 69 -3.40 6.93 -0.40
CA PHE A 69 -2.58 6.43 -1.50
C PHE A 69 -3.14 6.90 -2.82
N PHE A 70 -2.29 7.29 -3.74
CA PHE A 70 -2.76 7.60 -5.08
C PHE A 70 -1.90 6.89 -6.11
N ARG A 71 -2.51 6.58 -7.24
CA ARG A 71 -1.85 5.90 -8.33
C ARG A 71 -1.15 6.92 -9.20
N ALA A 72 0.18 6.99 -9.08
CA ALA A 72 0.94 7.98 -9.82
C ALA A 72 1.00 7.63 -11.31
N ASN A 73 1.17 6.35 -11.60
CA ASN A 73 1.16 5.87 -12.98
C ASN A 73 0.94 4.36 -12.93
N ARG A 74 1.20 3.69 -14.04
CA ARG A 74 0.95 2.25 -14.10
C ARG A 74 1.84 1.45 -13.16
N GLN A 75 2.97 2.01 -12.80
CA GLN A 75 3.97 1.27 -12.04
C GLN A 75 4.04 1.66 -10.58
N TYR A 76 3.41 2.76 -10.17
CA TYR A 76 3.59 3.27 -8.82
C TYR A 76 2.29 3.68 -8.18
N ILE A 77 2.13 3.26 -6.92
CA ILE A 77 1.10 3.78 -6.02
C ILE A 77 1.86 4.36 -4.83
N ILE A 78 1.58 5.60 -4.49
CA ILE A 78 2.40 6.34 -3.55
C ILE A 78 1.58 6.72 -2.33
N ASN A 79 2.20 6.55 -1.15
CA ASN A 79 1.61 7.00 0.10
C ASN A 79 1.74 8.52 0.18
N ILE A 80 0.60 9.18 0.31
CA ILE A 80 0.56 10.63 0.29
C ILE A 80 1.34 11.23 1.46
N GLU A 81 1.29 10.60 2.62
CA GLU A 81 2.02 11.10 3.77
C GLU A 81 3.53 11.07 3.54
N TYR A 82 3.99 10.06 2.83
CA TYR A 82 5.41 9.99 2.51
C TYR A 82 5.81 11.12 1.58
N VAL A 83 4.95 11.46 0.62
CA VAL A 83 5.22 12.57 -0.28
C VAL A 83 5.29 13.87 0.50
N LEU A 84 4.38 14.07 1.43
CA LEU A 84 4.40 15.28 2.27
C LEU A 84 5.67 15.35 3.11
N PHE A 85 6.11 14.21 3.62
CA PHE A 85 7.35 14.18 4.38
C PHE A 85 8.54 14.61 3.53
N LEU A 86 8.62 14.10 2.30
CA LEU A 86 9.70 14.47 1.40
C LEU A 86 9.64 15.95 1.02
N SER A 87 8.44 16.47 0.85
CA SER A 87 8.28 17.89 0.55
C SER A 87 8.81 18.76 1.68
N ASN A 88 8.53 18.39 2.92
CA ASN A 88 9.01 19.14 4.05
C ASN A 88 10.53 19.12 4.13
N LEU A 89 11.12 17.96 3.88
CA LEU A 89 12.57 17.86 3.86
C LEU A 89 13.17 18.71 2.76
N HIS A 90 12.51 18.74 1.63
CA HIS A 90 13.00 19.45 0.48
C HIS A 90 13.03 20.96 0.74
N TYR A 91 12.09 21.46 1.50
CA TYR A 91 11.99 22.87 1.78
C TYR A 91 12.77 23.32 3.00
N SER A 92 13.15 22.39 3.81
CA SER A 92 13.95 22.75 4.97
C SER A 92 15.43 22.71 4.65
#